data_775b4aabde38dea70f58624993e0709a
#
_entry.id   775b4aabde38dea70f58624993e0709a
#
_cell.length_a   1.000
_cell.length_b   1.000
_cell.length_c   1.000
_cell.angle_alpha   90.00
_cell.angle_beta   90.00
_cell.angle_gamma   90.00
#
_symmetry.space_group_name_H-M   'P 1'
#
loop_
_entity.id
_entity.type
_entity.pdbx_description
1 polymer ?
#
loop_
_entity_poly.entity_id
_entity_poly.type
_entity_poly.pdbx_seq_one_letter_code
_entity_poly.pdbx_strand_id
1 'polypeptide(L)'
;MFKIKGYLKKFWYLILACICLLFVQAQTELTLPDYMSDIVSVGIQAGGFASPVSDVLTEETYQHLLLFIDQKDQKTVKNDYKKINKVDQEMLDTFPKAKGKTVYQLKDLSSDEESKLENILMKPMLLITSLDSMDTSSKEYQEKFGQLPPNMTVYDAISFMDESQKAKMFEDIDKKMDTMGESTLKIAAGNGVKAEYKKLGADIDKVQTDYILKTGLKMLGIALIGTLAAIS
;
A
#
# COMPACT_ATOMS: atom_id res chain seq x y z
N MET A 1 -14.92 -37.37 -43.79
CA MET A 1 -14.20 -36.78 -42.63
C MET A 1 -12.69 -36.53 -42.83
N PHE A 2 -12.05 -37.02 -43.91
CA PHE A 2 -10.60 -36.92 -44.14
C PHE A 2 -10.10 -35.64 -44.83
N LYS A 3 -10.97 -34.88 -45.52
CA LYS A 3 -10.55 -33.64 -46.21
C LYS A 3 -10.25 -32.48 -45.32
N ILE A 4 -10.82 -32.41 -44.13
CA ILE A 4 -10.63 -31.30 -43.17
C ILE A 4 -9.21 -31.33 -42.57
N LYS A 5 -8.62 -32.52 -42.32
CA LYS A 5 -7.25 -32.63 -41.80
C LYS A 5 -6.17 -32.01 -42.70
N GLY A 6 -6.36 -32.06 -44.02
CA GLY A 6 -5.42 -31.47 -44.99
C GLY A 6 -5.43 -29.94 -44.95
N TYR A 7 -6.60 -29.33 -44.79
CA TYR A 7 -6.76 -27.85 -44.67
C TYR A 7 -6.25 -27.34 -43.32
N LEU A 8 -6.54 -28.06 -42.22
CA LEU A 8 -6.01 -27.73 -40.89
C LEU A 8 -4.47 -27.71 -40.89
N LYS A 9 -3.82 -28.65 -41.56
CA LYS A 9 -2.35 -28.74 -41.64
C LYS A 9 -1.72 -27.59 -42.44
N LYS A 10 -2.44 -27.03 -43.39
CA LYS A 10 -1.96 -25.91 -44.22
C LYS A 10 -2.11 -24.56 -43.52
N PHE A 11 -3.11 -24.41 -42.64
CA PHE A 11 -3.46 -23.16 -41.95
C PHE A 11 -3.28 -23.23 -40.43
N TRP A 12 -2.45 -24.16 -39.94
CA TRP A 12 -2.25 -24.39 -38.51
C TRP A 12 -1.74 -23.13 -37.79
N TYR A 13 -0.93 -22.29 -38.46
CA TYR A 13 -0.44 -21.03 -37.94
C TYR A 13 -1.55 -19.99 -37.73
N LEU A 14 -2.58 -19.97 -38.57
CA LEU A 14 -3.76 -19.12 -38.39
C LEU A 14 -4.60 -19.58 -37.20
N ILE A 15 -4.76 -20.89 -37.05
CA ILE A 15 -5.45 -21.47 -35.90
C ILE A 15 -4.71 -21.11 -34.60
N LEU A 16 -3.37 -21.22 -34.60
CA LEU A 16 -2.55 -20.83 -33.46
C LEU A 16 -2.66 -19.34 -33.17
N ALA A 17 -2.65 -18.50 -34.21
CA ALA A 17 -2.84 -17.06 -34.06
C ALA A 17 -4.21 -16.73 -33.45
N CYS A 18 -5.30 -17.35 -33.94
CA CYS A 18 -6.64 -17.19 -33.36
C CYS A 18 -6.68 -17.60 -31.88
N ILE A 19 -6.05 -18.71 -31.50
CA ILE A 19 -6.00 -19.16 -30.11
C ILE A 19 -5.24 -18.15 -29.26
N CYS A 20 -4.12 -17.61 -29.74
CA CYS A 20 -3.37 -16.57 -29.03
C CYS A 20 -4.19 -15.29 -28.86
N LEU A 21 -4.91 -14.85 -29.90
CA LEU A 21 -5.76 -13.65 -29.84
C LEU A 21 -6.93 -13.85 -28.87
N LEU A 22 -7.60 -15.00 -28.90
CA LEU A 22 -8.66 -15.34 -27.93
C LEU A 22 -8.12 -15.38 -26.51
N PHE A 23 -6.91 -15.88 -26.31
CA PHE A 23 -6.28 -15.89 -24.99
C PHE A 23 -5.99 -14.47 -24.50
N VAL A 24 -5.45 -13.59 -25.37
CA VAL A 24 -5.22 -12.18 -25.05
C VAL A 24 -6.54 -11.50 -24.71
N GLN A 25 -7.58 -11.70 -25.52
CA GLN A 25 -8.92 -11.16 -25.28
C GLN A 25 -9.46 -11.62 -23.91
N ALA A 26 -9.41 -12.91 -23.62
CA ALA A 26 -9.89 -13.44 -22.36
C ALA A 26 -9.13 -12.86 -21.15
N GLN A 27 -7.81 -12.72 -21.26
CA GLN A 27 -7.00 -12.09 -20.20
C GLN A 27 -7.37 -10.61 -19.99
N THR A 28 -7.57 -9.85 -21.06
CA THR A 28 -7.99 -8.44 -20.94
C THR A 28 -9.37 -8.30 -20.30
N GLU A 29 -10.33 -9.13 -20.68
CA GLU A 29 -11.68 -9.12 -20.10
C GLU A 29 -11.68 -9.48 -18.62
N LEU A 30 -10.82 -10.39 -18.18
CA LEU A 30 -10.68 -10.77 -16.76
C LEU A 30 -9.97 -9.68 -15.93
N THR A 31 -9.07 -8.90 -16.54
CA THR A 31 -8.28 -7.89 -15.83
C THR A 31 -9.04 -6.57 -15.67
N LEU A 32 -9.99 -6.25 -16.55
CA LEU A 32 -10.75 -4.99 -16.47
C LEU A 32 -11.51 -4.79 -15.15
N PRO A 33 -12.22 -5.81 -14.58
CA PRO A 33 -12.85 -5.69 -13.27
C PRO A 33 -11.88 -5.37 -12.14
N ASP A 34 -10.63 -5.89 -12.20
CA ASP A 34 -9.61 -5.62 -11.18
C ASP A 34 -9.23 -4.13 -11.18
N TYR A 35 -9.01 -3.53 -12.35
CA TYR A 35 -8.75 -2.09 -12.44
C TYR A 35 -9.93 -1.24 -11.97
N MET A 36 -11.17 -1.67 -12.25
CA MET A 36 -12.37 -1.00 -11.71
C MET A 36 -12.41 -1.08 -10.19
N SER A 37 -12.11 -2.25 -9.64
CA SER A 37 -11.99 -2.45 -8.19
C SER A 37 -10.91 -1.56 -7.58
N ASP A 38 -9.75 -1.45 -8.22
CA ASP A 38 -8.64 -0.60 -7.77
C ASP A 38 -9.01 0.90 -7.80
N ILE A 39 -9.70 1.36 -8.85
CA ILE A 39 -10.18 2.74 -8.91
C ILE A 39 -11.12 3.04 -7.74
N VAL A 40 -12.01 2.12 -7.40
CA VAL A 40 -12.97 2.32 -6.30
C VAL A 40 -12.30 2.16 -4.94
N SER A 41 -11.59 1.06 -4.71
CA SER A 41 -11.04 0.72 -3.40
C SER A 41 -9.82 1.59 -3.05
N VAL A 42 -8.85 1.66 -3.94
CA VAL A 42 -7.64 2.45 -3.71
C VAL A 42 -7.85 3.90 -4.11
N GLY A 43 -8.35 4.17 -5.32
CA GLY A 43 -8.53 5.53 -5.82
C GLY A 43 -9.50 6.33 -4.95
N ILE A 44 -10.71 5.83 -4.74
CA ILE A 44 -11.77 6.58 -4.05
C ILE A 44 -11.71 6.38 -2.53
N GLN A 45 -11.67 5.14 -2.05
CA GLN A 45 -11.76 4.85 -0.61
C GLN A 45 -10.44 5.15 0.13
N ALA A 46 -9.28 4.72 -0.40
CA ALA A 46 -7.98 4.98 0.18
C ALA A 46 -7.35 6.32 -0.27
N GLY A 47 -8.01 7.06 -1.21
CA GLY A 47 -7.51 8.36 -1.67
C GLY A 47 -6.24 8.29 -2.51
N GLY A 48 -6.04 7.18 -3.25
CA GLY A 48 -4.91 6.95 -4.12
C GLY A 48 -3.72 6.23 -3.47
N PHE A 49 -3.85 5.85 -2.21
CA PHE A 49 -2.79 5.16 -1.46
C PHE A 49 -3.00 3.65 -1.48
N ALA A 50 -2.27 2.95 -2.35
CA ALA A 50 -2.39 1.51 -2.57
C ALA A 50 -1.50 0.65 -1.67
N SER A 51 -0.48 1.26 -1.06
CA SER A 51 0.61 0.58 -0.36
C SER A 51 0.81 1.14 1.04
N PRO A 52 1.23 0.33 2.02
CA PRO A 52 1.69 0.79 3.32
C PRO A 52 3.06 1.48 3.27
N VAL A 53 3.74 1.42 2.14
CA VAL A 53 5.05 2.04 1.92
C VAL A 53 4.85 3.51 1.58
N SER A 54 5.46 4.39 2.36
CA SER A 54 5.44 5.83 2.16
C SER A 54 6.75 6.31 1.54
N ASP A 55 6.69 7.18 0.54
CA ASP A 55 7.91 7.79 -0.04
C ASP A 55 8.66 8.64 0.98
N VAL A 56 7.91 9.28 1.89
CA VAL A 56 8.49 10.13 2.93
C VAL A 56 7.75 9.92 4.25
N LEU A 57 8.50 9.69 5.32
CA LEU A 57 8.01 9.54 6.68
C LEU A 57 8.56 10.65 7.57
N THR A 58 7.74 11.16 8.49
CA THR A 58 8.24 12.00 9.60
C THR A 58 9.12 11.15 10.52
N GLU A 59 10.02 11.79 11.26
CA GLU A 59 10.88 11.10 12.23
C GLU A 59 10.01 10.38 13.29
N GLU A 60 8.92 11.01 13.71
CA GLU A 60 7.97 10.44 14.66
C GLU A 60 7.35 9.13 14.15
N THR A 61 6.73 9.15 12.98
CA THR A 61 6.10 7.96 12.38
C THR A 61 7.12 6.87 12.10
N TYR A 62 8.34 7.23 11.65
CA TYR A 62 9.42 6.27 11.44
C TYR A 62 9.84 5.56 12.74
N GLN A 63 9.96 6.29 13.85
CA GLN A 63 10.28 5.68 15.16
C GLN A 63 9.13 4.79 15.65
N HIS A 64 7.87 5.23 15.49
CA HIS A 64 6.70 4.42 15.83
C HIS A 64 6.66 3.11 15.02
N LEU A 65 6.95 3.16 13.71
CA LEU A 65 7.04 1.95 12.88
C LEU A 65 8.06 0.95 13.45
N LEU A 66 9.24 1.43 13.84
CA LEU A 66 10.29 0.55 14.39
C LEU A 66 9.89 -0.13 15.70
N LEU A 67 8.94 0.41 16.48
CA LEU A 67 8.43 -0.25 17.69
C LEU A 67 7.63 -1.53 17.40
N PHE A 68 7.03 -1.59 16.21
CA PHE A 68 6.14 -2.68 15.78
C PHE A 68 6.80 -3.67 14.81
N ILE A 69 8.07 -3.46 14.49
CA ILE A 69 8.84 -4.28 13.54
C ILE A 69 9.86 -5.12 14.29
N ASP A 70 9.92 -6.41 13.98
CA ASP A 70 10.91 -7.33 14.53
C ASP A 70 12.35 -6.86 14.22
N GLN A 71 13.29 -7.14 15.15
CA GLN A 71 14.69 -6.73 15.01
C GLN A 71 15.35 -7.16 13.68
N LYS A 72 14.92 -8.30 13.13
CA LYS A 72 15.40 -8.80 11.85
C LYS A 72 15.00 -7.87 10.71
N ASP A 73 13.73 -7.45 10.70
CA ASP A 73 13.14 -6.66 9.62
C ASP A 73 13.43 -5.17 9.78
N GLN A 74 13.73 -4.70 11.01
CA GLN A 74 14.20 -3.33 11.23
C GLN A 74 15.45 -2.99 10.42
N LYS A 75 16.35 -3.97 10.16
CA LYS A 75 17.54 -3.75 9.34
C LYS A 75 17.16 -3.41 7.89
N THR A 76 16.17 -4.11 7.34
CA THR A 76 15.64 -3.84 6.00
C THR A 76 15.08 -2.42 5.94
N VAL A 77 14.17 -2.07 6.86
CA VAL A 77 13.57 -0.72 6.90
C VAL A 77 14.62 0.38 7.05
N LYS A 78 15.64 0.18 7.91
CA LYS A 78 16.73 1.13 8.09
C LYS A 78 17.63 1.26 6.85
N ASN A 79 17.75 0.20 6.05
CA ASN A 79 18.49 0.24 4.80
C ASN A 79 17.69 0.93 3.69
N ASP A 80 16.39 0.75 3.66
CA ASP A 80 15.53 1.22 2.57
C ASP A 80 15.13 2.69 2.74
N TYR A 81 15.15 3.21 3.96
CA TYR A 81 14.90 4.62 4.24
C TYR A 81 16.20 5.38 4.55
N LYS A 82 16.33 6.57 3.95
CA LYS A 82 17.43 7.49 4.19
C LYS A 82 16.99 8.67 5.03
N LYS A 83 17.70 8.94 6.13
CA LYS A 83 17.44 10.12 6.95
C LYS A 83 17.86 11.39 6.21
N ILE A 84 16.94 12.35 6.08
CA ILE A 84 17.12 13.65 5.44
C ILE A 84 16.89 14.74 6.49
N ASN A 85 17.97 15.47 6.82
CA ASN A 85 17.91 16.56 7.77
C ASN A 85 17.66 17.93 7.10
N LYS A 86 17.93 18.02 5.81
CA LYS A 86 17.72 19.22 5.00
C LYS A 86 17.00 18.82 3.73
N VAL A 87 15.71 19.13 3.71
CA VAL A 87 14.80 18.84 2.60
C VAL A 87 15.12 19.79 1.44
N ASP A 88 15.22 19.28 0.23
CA ASP A 88 15.42 20.05 -0.99
C ASP A 88 14.12 20.71 -1.48
N GLN A 89 14.22 21.54 -2.52
CA GLN A 89 13.06 22.28 -3.03
C GLN A 89 12.05 21.36 -3.71
N GLU A 90 12.49 20.34 -4.41
CA GLU A 90 11.60 19.38 -5.11
C GLU A 90 10.72 18.63 -4.10
N MET A 91 11.30 18.18 -3.00
CA MET A 91 10.53 17.55 -1.92
C MET A 91 9.61 18.56 -1.21
N LEU A 92 10.01 19.83 -1.04
CA LEU A 92 9.17 20.87 -0.45
C LEU A 92 7.97 21.25 -1.32
N ASP A 93 8.08 21.12 -2.63
CA ASP A 93 6.96 21.36 -3.55
C ASP A 93 5.84 20.30 -3.36
N THR A 94 6.21 19.08 -2.96
CA THR A 94 5.26 18.01 -2.66
C THR A 94 4.86 17.99 -1.18
N PHE A 95 5.82 18.26 -0.28
CA PHE A 95 5.68 18.15 1.17
C PHE A 95 6.07 19.47 1.87
N PRO A 96 5.29 20.54 1.72
CA PRO A 96 5.68 21.89 2.18
C PRO A 96 5.89 22.00 3.71
N LYS A 97 5.22 21.15 4.50
CA LYS A 97 5.40 21.11 5.96
C LYS A 97 6.61 20.29 6.43
N ALA A 98 7.37 19.69 5.51
CA ALA A 98 8.64 19.04 5.79
C ALA A 98 9.78 20.06 6.03
N LYS A 99 9.56 21.34 5.70
CA LYS A 99 10.57 22.40 5.87
C LYS A 99 11.06 22.49 7.32
N GLY A 100 12.38 22.35 7.50
CA GLY A 100 13.02 22.43 8.81
C GLY A 100 12.76 21.20 9.72
N LYS A 101 12.18 20.14 9.19
CA LYS A 101 12.00 18.88 9.90
C LYS A 101 12.98 17.83 9.39
N THR A 102 13.29 16.86 10.23
CA THR A 102 13.94 15.62 9.83
C THR A 102 12.89 14.68 9.27
N VAL A 103 13.14 14.14 8.09
CA VAL A 103 12.28 13.15 7.44
C VAL A 103 13.10 11.94 6.98
N TYR A 104 12.41 10.84 6.75
CA TYR A 104 13.00 9.62 6.19
C TYR A 104 12.42 9.42 4.79
N GLN A 105 13.29 9.43 3.80
CA GLN A 105 12.94 9.26 2.39
C GLN A 105 13.19 7.82 1.97
N LEU A 106 12.24 7.22 1.28
CA LEU A 106 12.39 5.93 0.64
C LEU A 106 13.45 6.02 -0.46
N LYS A 107 14.32 5.03 -0.55
CA LYS A 107 15.28 4.89 -1.66
C LYS A 107 14.58 4.28 -2.87
N ASP A 108 15.22 4.38 -4.03
CA ASP A 108 14.80 3.64 -5.21
C ASP A 108 14.96 2.14 -4.94
N LEU A 109 13.84 1.43 -4.94
CA LEU A 109 13.76 -0.01 -4.69
C LEU A 109 13.36 -0.74 -5.98
N SER A 110 13.82 -1.97 -6.13
CA SER A 110 13.27 -2.89 -7.12
C SER A 110 11.88 -3.36 -6.69
N SER A 111 11.06 -3.84 -7.64
CA SER A 111 9.71 -4.34 -7.33
C SER A 111 9.69 -5.45 -6.28
N ASP A 112 10.74 -6.30 -6.25
CA ASP A 112 10.86 -7.37 -5.24
C ASP A 112 11.18 -6.83 -3.85
N GLU A 113 12.01 -5.78 -3.76
CA GLU A 113 12.33 -5.09 -2.51
C GLU A 113 11.12 -4.33 -1.98
N GLU A 114 10.41 -3.62 -2.86
CA GLU A 114 9.17 -2.92 -2.52
C GLU A 114 8.10 -3.88 -1.99
N SER A 115 7.89 -5.02 -2.64
CA SER A 115 6.95 -6.05 -2.18
C SER A 115 7.33 -6.64 -0.81
N LYS A 116 8.63 -6.81 -0.54
CA LYS A 116 9.09 -7.24 0.79
C LYS A 116 8.82 -6.17 1.84
N LEU A 117 9.12 -4.90 1.51
CA LEU A 117 8.90 -3.77 2.41
C LEU A 117 7.40 -3.58 2.69
N GLU A 118 6.52 -3.75 1.69
CA GLU A 118 5.06 -3.74 1.88
C GLU A 118 4.61 -4.77 2.92
N ASN A 119 5.09 -6.00 2.81
CA ASN A 119 4.76 -7.06 3.77
C ASN A 119 5.24 -6.73 5.19
N ILE A 120 6.43 -6.12 5.33
CA ILE A 120 6.99 -5.71 6.61
C ILE A 120 6.18 -4.56 7.21
N LEU A 121 5.79 -3.57 6.40
CA LEU A 121 5.14 -2.35 6.87
C LEU A 121 3.62 -2.46 7.00
N MET A 122 2.98 -3.47 6.41
CA MET A 122 1.53 -3.63 6.42
C MET A 122 0.95 -3.57 7.84
N LYS A 123 1.42 -4.45 8.71
CA LYS A 123 0.95 -4.55 10.10
C LYS A 123 1.34 -3.33 10.94
N PRO A 124 2.60 -2.87 10.96
CA PRO A 124 2.99 -1.66 11.68
C PRO A 124 2.19 -0.42 11.27
N MET A 125 1.97 -0.22 9.98
CA MET A 125 1.22 0.95 9.49
C MET A 125 -0.25 0.89 9.92
N LEU A 126 -0.87 -0.29 9.89
CA LEU A 126 -2.23 -0.51 10.40
C LEU A 126 -2.33 -0.20 11.89
N LEU A 127 -1.34 -0.61 12.67
CA LEU A 127 -1.29 -0.36 14.11
C LEU A 127 -1.20 1.13 14.41
N ILE A 128 -0.28 1.83 13.77
CA ILE A 128 -0.12 3.27 13.92
C ILE A 128 -1.42 3.98 13.53
N THR A 129 -2.01 3.62 12.39
CA THR A 129 -3.28 4.21 11.93
C THR A 129 -4.40 3.99 12.94
N SER A 130 -4.49 2.78 13.50
CA SER A 130 -5.50 2.43 14.49
C SER A 130 -5.28 3.19 15.80
N LEU A 131 -4.04 3.28 16.28
CA LEU A 131 -3.69 3.99 17.50
C LEU A 131 -3.90 5.51 17.36
N ASP A 132 -3.46 6.09 16.24
CA ASP A 132 -3.61 7.54 15.97
C ASP A 132 -5.10 7.94 15.79
N SER A 133 -5.96 7.00 15.34
CA SER A 133 -7.39 7.23 15.17
C SER A 133 -8.23 6.97 16.41
N MET A 134 -7.65 6.38 17.47
CA MET A 134 -8.35 6.11 18.71
C MET A 134 -8.65 7.43 19.45
N ASP A 135 -9.90 7.59 19.84
CA ASP A 135 -10.29 8.65 20.76
C ASP A 135 -9.76 8.32 22.16
N THR A 136 -8.80 9.13 22.63
CA THR A 136 -8.18 8.96 23.97
C THR A 136 -9.18 9.08 25.13
N SER A 137 -10.35 9.67 24.88
CA SER A 137 -11.44 9.77 25.85
C SER A 137 -12.39 8.56 25.83
N SER A 138 -12.26 7.66 24.85
CA SER A 138 -13.12 6.51 24.69
C SER A 138 -12.92 5.48 25.81
N LYS A 139 -13.99 4.76 26.18
CA LYS A 139 -13.91 3.67 27.15
C LYS A 139 -12.95 2.57 26.69
N GLU A 140 -12.94 2.26 25.39
CA GLU A 140 -12.05 1.26 24.80
C GLU A 140 -10.57 1.62 24.96
N TYR A 141 -10.22 2.89 24.80
CA TYR A 141 -8.87 3.38 25.06
C TYR A 141 -8.50 3.23 26.53
N GLN A 142 -9.39 3.66 27.43
CA GLN A 142 -9.16 3.59 28.87
C GLN A 142 -9.07 2.15 29.38
N GLU A 143 -9.83 1.21 28.82
CA GLU A 143 -9.75 -0.22 29.16
C GLU A 143 -8.43 -0.85 28.70
N LYS A 144 -7.91 -0.46 27.55
CA LYS A 144 -6.66 -1.03 26.98
C LYS A 144 -5.39 -0.42 27.56
N PHE A 145 -5.38 0.90 27.73
CA PHE A 145 -4.16 1.66 28.09
C PHE A 145 -4.25 2.29 29.48
N GLY A 146 -5.42 2.25 30.12
CA GLY A 146 -5.66 2.92 31.40
C GLY A 146 -5.60 4.44 31.28
N GLN A 147 -5.46 5.11 32.44
CA GLN A 147 -5.16 6.55 32.47
C GLN A 147 -3.65 6.72 32.35
N LEU A 148 -3.17 7.01 31.14
CA LEU A 148 -1.76 7.36 30.96
C LEU A 148 -1.44 8.67 31.68
N PRO A 149 -0.23 8.79 32.27
CA PRO A 149 0.24 10.04 32.82
C PRO A 149 0.12 11.19 31.78
N PRO A 150 -0.10 12.45 32.22
CA PRO A 150 -0.39 13.58 31.32
C PRO A 150 0.63 13.84 30.20
N ASN A 151 1.85 13.31 30.31
CA ASN A 151 2.95 13.50 29.36
C ASN A 151 3.38 12.19 28.69
N MET A 152 2.59 11.12 28.78
CA MET A 152 2.92 9.82 28.20
C MET A 152 1.99 9.52 27.04
N THR A 153 2.57 9.20 25.89
CA THR A 153 1.82 8.75 24.72
C THR A 153 1.58 7.24 24.79
N VAL A 154 0.65 6.72 23.98
CA VAL A 154 0.47 5.27 23.82
C VAL A 154 1.76 4.59 23.36
N TYR A 155 2.51 5.24 22.50
CA TYR A 155 3.78 4.70 22.00
C TYR A 155 4.84 4.61 23.10
N ASP A 156 4.88 5.58 24.01
CA ASP A 156 5.74 5.49 25.20
C ASP A 156 5.32 4.31 26.07
N ALA A 157 4.02 4.14 26.34
CA ALA A 157 3.52 3.01 27.11
C ALA A 157 3.89 1.66 26.48
N ILE A 158 3.74 1.53 25.15
CA ILE A 158 4.13 0.32 24.41
C ILE A 158 5.64 0.09 24.47
N SER A 159 6.46 1.16 24.43
CA SER A 159 7.91 1.03 24.53
C SER A 159 8.37 0.44 25.86
N PHE A 160 7.64 0.70 26.95
CA PHE A 160 7.90 0.17 28.30
C PHE A 160 7.32 -1.22 28.55
N MET A 161 6.48 -1.76 27.65
CA MET A 161 5.96 -3.12 27.76
C MET A 161 7.09 -4.14 27.67
N ASP A 162 6.98 -5.20 28.46
CA ASP A 162 7.87 -6.34 28.32
C ASP A 162 7.57 -7.14 27.02
N GLU A 163 8.52 -7.99 26.63
CA GLU A 163 8.40 -8.78 25.39
C GLU A 163 7.16 -9.70 25.38
N SER A 164 6.73 -10.19 26.55
CA SER A 164 5.55 -11.06 26.68
C SER A 164 4.25 -10.27 26.45
N GLN A 165 4.18 -9.05 26.96
CA GLN A 165 3.02 -8.16 26.76
C GLN A 165 2.92 -7.71 25.30
N LYS A 166 4.05 -7.34 24.68
CA LYS A 166 4.12 -7.02 23.26
C LYS A 166 3.69 -8.21 22.39
N ALA A 167 4.21 -9.40 22.69
CA ALA A 167 3.85 -10.63 21.94
C ALA A 167 2.35 -10.92 21.99
N LYS A 168 1.70 -10.79 23.16
CA LYS A 168 0.24 -10.96 23.27
C LYS A 168 -0.53 -9.91 22.46
N MET A 169 -0.10 -8.66 22.56
CA MET A 169 -0.72 -7.57 21.78
C MET A 169 -0.61 -7.87 20.28
N PHE A 170 0.53 -8.32 19.79
CA PHE A 170 0.73 -8.68 18.39
C PHE A 170 -0.10 -9.90 17.99
N GLU A 171 -0.20 -10.93 18.83
CA GLU A 171 -1.04 -12.10 18.57
C GLU A 171 -2.52 -11.72 18.42
N ASP A 172 -3.05 -10.85 19.27
CA ASP A 172 -4.44 -10.38 19.18
C ASP A 172 -4.69 -9.54 17.92
N ILE A 173 -3.68 -8.82 17.47
CA ILE A 173 -3.75 -8.05 16.24
C ILE A 173 -3.70 -8.97 15.03
N ASP A 174 -2.81 -9.95 15.02
CA ASP A 174 -2.72 -10.95 13.94
C ASP A 174 -4.05 -11.67 13.77
N LYS A 175 -4.68 -12.13 14.84
CA LYS A 175 -6.01 -12.73 14.79
C LYS A 175 -7.08 -11.82 14.17
N LYS A 176 -7.02 -10.52 14.46
CA LYS A 176 -7.94 -9.54 13.85
C LYS A 176 -7.63 -9.33 12.37
N MET A 177 -6.35 -9.25 12.00
CA MET A 177 -5.92 -9.09 10.61
C MET A 177 -6.31 -10.31 9.78
N ASP A 178 -6.15 -11.53 10.30
CA ASP A 178 -6.52 -12.77 9.61
C ASP A 178 -8.02 -12.85 9.28
N THR A 179 -8.86 -12.13 10.03
CA THR A 179 -10.30 -12.02 9.73
C THR A 179 -10.64 -10.95 8.69
N MET A 180 -9.69 -10.09 8.35
CA MET A 180 -9.86 -9.02 7.37
C MET A 180 -9.39 -9.49 6.00
N GLY A 181 -10.15 -9.18 4.95
CA GLY A 181 -9.73 -9.45 3.58
C GLY A 181 -8.52 -8.58 3.18
N GLU A 182 -7.68 -9.09 2.29
CA GLU A 182 -6.45 -8.43 1.83
C GLU A 182 -6.69 -6.99 1.33
N SER A 183 -7.76 -6.77 0.56
CA SER A 183 -8.14 -5.43 0.09
C SER A 183 -8.43 -4.47 1.25
N THR A 184 -9.09 -4.95 2.31
CA THR A 184 -9.40 -4.13 3.49
C THR A 184 -8.13 -3.74 4.24
N LEU A 185 -7.18 -4.68 4.36
CA LEU A 185 -5.88 -4.43 4.97
C LEU A 185 -5.08 -3.39 4.18
N LYS A 186 -5.03 -3.52 2.86
CA LYS A 186 -4.35 -2.55 1.98
C LYS A 186 -4.95 -1.15 2.08
N ILE A 187 -6.29 -1.04 2.06
CA ILE A 187 -6.99 0.24 2.22
C ILE A 187 -6.66 0.87 3.59
N ALA A 188 -6.72 0.08 4.66
CA ALA A 188 -6.47 0.57 6.01
C ALA A 188 -5.01 1.01 6.19
N ALA A 189 -4.06 0.25 5.66
CA ALA A 189 -2.63 0.61 5.67
C ALA A 189 -2.34 1.85 4.79
N GLY A 190 -2.97 1.94 3.60
CA GLY A 190 -2.90 3.12 2.73
C GLY A 190 -3.43 4.38 3.39
N ASN A 191 -4.46 4.28 4.24
CA ASN A 191 -4.95 5.40 5.03
C ASN A 191 -3.90 5.92 6.04
N GLY A 192 -3.02 5.06 6.54
CA GLY A 192 -1.87 5.47 7.36
C GLY A 192 -0.89 6.34 6.58
N VAL A 193 -0.54 5.92 5.37
CA VAL A 193 0.31 6.72 4.47
C VAL A 193 -0.37 8.03 4.10
N LYS A 194 -1.68 8.02 3.82
CA LYS A 194 -2.47 9.22 3.58
C LYS A 194 -2.42 10.21 4.76
N ALA A 195 -2.52 9.71 5.99
CA ALA A 195 -2.41 10.54 7.19
C ALA A 195 -1.03 11.16 7.32
N GLU A 196 0.02 10.40 7.01
CA GLU A 196 1.41 10.87 7.02
C GLU A 196 1.64 11.98 5.98
N TYR A 197 1.15 11.80 4.75
CA TYR A 197 1.21 12.81 3.69
C TYR A 197 0.49 14.10 4.09
N LYS A 198 -0.65 14.00 4.78
CA LYS A 198 -1.36 15.17 5.35
C LYS A 198 -0.53 15.89 6.42
N LYS A 199 0.16 15.14 7.31
CA LYS A 199 1.08 15.71 8.31
C LYS A 199 2.19 16.52 7.64
N LEU A 200 2.68 16.04 6.49
CA LEU A 200 3.71 16.66 5.67
C LEU A 200 3.18 17.76 4.75
N GLY A 201 1.85 17.91 4.65
CA GLY A 201 1.18 18.97 3.89
C GLY A 201 1.02 18.70 2.41
N ALA A 202 1.09 17.43 1.99
CA ALA A 202 0.84 17.02 0.62
C ALA A 202 -0.61 17.30 0.19
N ASP A 203 -0.78 17.59 -1.09
CA ASP A 203 -2.10 17.74 -1.74
C ASP A 203 -2.67 16.34 -2.01
N ILE A 204 -3.53 15.88 -1.09
CA ILE A 204 -4.14 14.55 -1.15
C ILE A 204 -5.08 14.42 -2.35
N ASP A 205 -5.79 15.48 -2.72
CA ASP A 205 -6.71 15.46 -3.85
C ASP A 205 -5.97 15.28 -5.17
N LYS A 206 -4.78 15.86 -5.27
CA LYS A 206 -3.88 15.65 -6.41
C LYS A 206 -3.39 14.21 -6.46
N VAL A 207 -2.92 13.63 -5.35
CA VAL A 207 -2.47 12.22 -5.28
C VAL A 207 -3.59 11.29 -5.72
N GLN A 208 -4.80 11.50 -5.20
CA GLN A 208 -5.99 10.73 -5.54
C GLN A 208 -6.31 10.81 -7.05
N THR A 209 -6.35 12.04 -7.57
CA THR A 209 -6.67 12.29 -8.98
C THR A 209 -5.63 11.64 -9.90
N ASP A 210 -4.35 11.79 -9.57
CA ASP A 210 -3.25 11.19 -10.33
C ASP A 210 -3.33 9.66 -10.34
N TYR A 211 -3.68 9.04 -9.22
CA TYR A 211 -3.87 7.59 -9.13
C TYR A 211 -5.02 7.13 -10.01
N ILE A 212 -6.19 7.76 -9.88
CA ILE A 212 -7.39 7.41 -10.66
C ILE A 212 -7.12 7.59 -12.16
N LEU A 213 -6.46 8.68 -12.55
CA LEU A 213 -6.14 8.96 -13.95
C LEU A 213 -5.16 7.94 -14.52
N LYS A 214 -4.09 7.62 -13.78
CA LYS A 214 -3.10 6.62 -14.20
C LYS A 214 -3.73 5.23 -14.33
N THR A 215 -4.53 4.82 -13.37
CA THR A 215 -5.21 3.51 -13.37
C THR A 215 -6.26 3.44 -14.47
N GLY A 216 -7.05 4.50 -14.66
CA GLY A 216 -8.01 4.61 -15.76
C GLY A 216 -7.36 4.58 -17.13
N LEU A 217 -6.19 5.22 -17.29
CA LEU A 217 -5.44 5.17 -18.56
C LEU A 217 -4.87 3.77 -18.84
N LYS A 218 -4.37 3.06 -17.81
CA LYS A 218 -3.95 1.65 -17.94
C LYS A 218 -5.12 0.77 -18.35
N MET A 219 -6.28 0.93 -17.70
CA MET A 219 -7.52 0.22 -18.01
C MET A 219 -7.94 0.44 -19.47
N LEU A 220 -7.92 1.70 -19.93
CA LEU A 220 -8.23 2.04 -21.34
C LEU A 220 -7.26 1.38 -22.31
N GLY A 221 -5.96 1.39 -22.02
CA GLY A 221 -4.94 0.72 -22.83
C GLY A 221 -5.18 -0.78 -22.96
N ILE A 222 -5.52 -1.46 -21.87
CA ILE A 222 -5.83 -2.88 -21.87
C ILE A 222 -7.12 -3.17 -22.62
N ALA A 223 -8.16 -2.34 -22.46
CA ALA A 223 -9.41 -2.47 -23.21
C ALA A 223 -9.18 -2.34 -24.73
N LEU A 224 -8.32 -1.42 -25.17
CA LEU A 224 -7.94 -1.26 -26.58
C LEU A 224 -7.22 -2.51 -27.11
N ILE A 225 -6.30 -3.09 -26.34
CA ILE A 225 -5.61 -4.34 -26.72
C ILE A 225 -6.60 -5.49 -26.89
N GLY A 226 -7.55 -5.65 -25.94
CA GLY A 226 -8.60 -6.66 -26.01
C GLY A 226 -9.50 -6.48 -27.23
N THR A 227 -9.90 -5.23 -27.51
CA THR A 227 -10.72 -4.91 -28.68
C THR A 227 -9.99 -5.20 -30.01
N LEU A 228 -8.70 -4.85 -30.12
CA LEU A 228 -7.88 -5.18 -31.29
C LEU A 228 -7.74 -6.69 -31.47
N ALA A 229 -7.55 -7.44 -30.39
CA ALA A 229 -7.48 -8.90 -30.44
C ALA A 229 -8.81 -9.52 -30.88
N ALA A 230 -9.95 -8.94 -30.50
CA ALA A 230 -11.27 -9.44 -30.89
C ALA A 230 -11.63 -9.19 -32.36
N ILE A 231 -11.06 -8.15 -33.00
CA ILE A 231 -11.37 -7.75 -34.38
C ILE A 231 -10.41 -8.44 -35.37
N SER A 232 -9.25 -8.92 -34.94
CA SER A 232 -8.21 -9.54 -35.78
C SER A 232 -8.45 -10.98 -36.07
#